data_802a85d5c1cf8b7e896b8a7f1da86c85
#
_entry.id   802a85d5c1cf8b7e896b8a7f1da86c85
#
_cell.length_a   1.000
_cell.length_b   1.000
_cell.length_c   1.000
_cell.angle_alpha   90.00
_cell.angle_beta   90.00
_cell.angle_gamma   90.00
#
_symmetry.space_group_name_H-M   'P 1'
#
loop_
_entity.id
_entity.type
_entity.pdbx_description
1 polymer ?
#
loop_
_entity_poly.entity_id
_entity_poly.type
_entity_poly.pdbx_seq_one_letter_code
_entity_poly.pdbx_strand_id
1 'polypeptide(L)'
;SAASDVYKRQPEHSIAAIQARGTKRLTVVSNNCGVDDFGLGVLLQDKQVDKMISSYVGENKLFEQQFISGELDVELTPQGTLAEKLRAGGAGIPAFYTATGVGTEIAEGKETCVFNGREYVMEEAIQGDFAIVKADIADTAGNLIFNKTARNFNPLCAMAAQTTVVEVEKIVDVGEIDPNQVHLPGIYVDYIFEGENFEKRIEKRTLREG
;
A
#
# COMPACT_ATOMS: atom_id res chain seq x y z
N SER A 1 2.46 -12.87 -7.43
CA SER A 1 3.67 -13.62 -7.09
C SER A 1 4.04 -13.37 -5.65
N ALA A 2 4.29 -14.43 -4.90
CA ALA A 2 4.56 -14.45 -3.47
C ALA A 2 5.83 -13.69 -3.01
N ALA A 3 6.55 -13.02 -3.90
CA ALA A 3 7.77 -12.28 -3.56
C ALA A 3 7.50 -10.93 -2.91
N SER A 4 6.24 -10.52 -2.82
CA SER A 4 5.93 -9.18 -2.32
C SER A 4 5.91 -9.05 -0.80
N ASP A 5 5.80 -10.12 -0.02
CA ASP A 5 5.52 -10.03 1.42
C ASP A 5 6.65 -10.47 2.36
N VAL A 6 7.86 -10.61 1.88
CA VAL A 6 8.94 -11.29 2.60
C VAL A 6 9.56 -10.50 3.76
N TYR A 7 9.25 -9.23 3.99
CA TYR A 7 9.90 -8.47 5.09
C TYR A 7 8.98 -7.38 5.67
N LYS A 8 9.15 -7.05 6.94
CA LYS A 8 8.52 -5.99 7.75
C LYS A 8 8.15 -4.77 6.89
N ARG A 9 6.90 -4.71 6.38
CA ARG A 9 6.50 -3.71 5.40
C ARG A 9 5.40 -2.79 5.84
N GLN A 10 4.63 -3.23 6.84
CA GLN A 10 3.52 -2.46 7.32
C GLN A 10 4.00 -1.48 8.40
N PRO A 11 3.47 -0.26 8.39
CA PRO A 11 3.72 0.75 9.41
C PRO A 11 2.91 0.41 10.67
N GLU A 12 3.41 -0.52 11.47
CA GLU A 12 2.68 -1.15 12.59
C GLU A 12 2.23 -0.15 13.64
N HIS A 13 3.10 0.80 14.00
CA HIS A 13 2.80 1.82 15.01
C HIS A 13 1.78 2.84 14.50
N SER A 14 1.87 3.23 13.23
CA SER A 14 0.90 4.12 12.60
C SER A 14 -0.49 3.47 12.53
N ILE A 15 -0.56 2.18 12.19
CA ILE A 15 -1.83 1.42 12.17
C ILE A 15 -2.41 1.32 13.59
N ALA A 16 -1.59 0.98 14.59
CA ALA A 16 -2.02 0.92 15.98
C ALA A 16 -2.53 2.27 16.50
N ALA A 17 -1.88 3.37 16.12
CA ALA A 17 -2.33 4.72 16.47
C ALA A 17 -3.68 5.06 15.85
N ILE A 18 -3.94 4.68 14.59
CA ILE A 18 -5.23 4.85 13.92
C ILE A 18 -6.29 4.02 14.62
N GLN A 19 -5.98 2.77 14.98
CA GLN A 19 -6.88 1.90 15.73
C GLN A 19 -7.25 2.52 17.08
N ALA A 20 -6.25 2.90 17.86
CA ALA A 20 -6.47 3.51 19.20
C ALA A 20 -7.27 4.81 19.15
N ARG A 21 -7.10 5.61 18.10
CA ARG A 21 -7.88 6.84 17.88
C ARG A 21 -9.35 6.56 17.55
N GLY A 22 -9.68 5.35 17.09
CA GLY A 22 -11.04 4.96 16.74
C GLY A 22 -11.59 5.70 15.51
N THR A 23 -10.74 6.15 14.61
CA THR A 23 -11.15 6.82 13.36
C THR A 23 -12.02 5.88 12.54
N LYS A 24 -13.20 6.33 12.10
CA LYS A 24 -14.19 5.53 11.37
C LYS A 24 -14.31 6.00 9.92
N ARG A 25 -15.01 5.19 9.12
CA ARG A 25 -15.33 5.46 7.71
C ARG A 25 -14.10 5.62 6.83
N LEU A 26 -13.09 4.81 7.10
CA LEU A 26 -11.86 4.82 6.30
C LEU A 26 -12.09 4.12 4.97
N THR A 27 -11.58 4.72 3.90
CA THR A 27 -11.28 4.02 2.64
C THR A 27 -9.80 3.69 2.65
N VAL A 28 -9.47 2.42 2.59
CA VAL A 28 -8.08 1.96 2.65
C VAL A 28 -7.64 1.37 1.31
N VAL A 29 -6.52 1.83 0.81
CA VAL A 29 -5.88 1.31 -0.41
C VAL A 29 -4.63 0.54 0.00
N SER A 30 -4.63 -0.76 -0.23
CA SER A 30 -3.50 -1.63 0.09
C SER A 30 -3.53 -2.91 -0.73
N ASN A 31 -2.39 -3.51 -0.99
CA ASN A 31 -2.29 -4.77 -1.73
C ASN A 31 -3.12 -5.90 -1.07
N ASN A 32 -3.13 -5.94 0.26
CA ASN A 32 -3.94 -6.84 1.10
C ASN A 32 -4.29 -6.14 2.43
N CYS A 33 -4.99 -6.83 3.33
CA CYS A 33 -5.39 -6.30 4.62
C CYS A 33 -4.70 -6.98 5.82
N GLY A 34 -3.46 -7.42 5.66
CA GLY A 34 -2.74 -8.11 6.72
C GLY A 34 -3.37 -9.46 7.09
N VAL A 35 -3.32 -9.79 8.37
CA VAL A 35 -3.99 -10.96 8.96
C VAL A 35 -5.00 -10.50 10.02
N ASP A 36 -5.80 -11.42 10.57
CA ASP A 36 -6.93 -11.09 11.46
C ASP A 36 -6.53 -10.20 12.65
N ASP A 37 -5.37 -10.43 13.25
CA ASP A 37 -4.92 -9.80 14.50
C ASP A 37 -3.66 -8.92 14.34
N PHE A 38 -3.24 -8.64 13.11
CA PHE A 38 -2.03 -7.86 12.85
C PHE A 38 -2.07 -7.08 11.52
N GLY A 39 -1.41 -5.93 11.51
CA GLY A 39 -1.42 -5.01 10.38
C GLY A 39 -2.79 -4.38 10.18
N LEU A 40 -3.19 -4.12 8.95
CA LEU A 40 -4.47 -3.47 8.63
C LEU A 40 -5.70 -4.28 9.13
N GLY A 41 -5.57 -5.59 9.37
CA GLY A 41 -6.64 -6.43 9.88
C GLY A 41 -7.23 -5.95 11.20
N VAL A 42 -6.43 -5.33 12.07
CA VAL A 42 -6.92 -4.80 13.36
C VAL A 42 -7.95 -3.69 13.18
N LEU A 43 -7.88 -2.93 12.09
CA LEU A 43 -8.86 -1.87 11.78
C LEU A 43 -10.21 -2.44 11.36
N LEU A 44 -10.25 -3.65 10.80
CA LEU A 44 -11.48 -4.36 10.46
C LEU A 44 -12.20 -4.86 11.71
N GLN A 45 -11.46 -5.31 12.73
CA GLN A 45 -12.04 -5.76 14.01
C GLN A 45 -12.91 -4.67 14.64
N ASP A 46 -12.44 -3.44 14.61
CA ASP A 46 -13.12 -2.28 15.21
C ASP A 46 -14.08 -1.58 14.22
N LYS A 47 -14.32 -2.16 13.05
CA LYS A 47 -15.16 -1.60 11.99
C LYS A 47 -14.82 -0.13 11.69
N GLN A 48 -13.53 0.12 11.50
CA GLN A 48 -13.01 1.44 11.17
C GLN A 48 -12.95 1.68 9.67
N VAL A 49 -13.00 0.60 8.87
CA VAL A 49 -12.90 0.62 7.41
C VAL A 49 -14.26 0.37 6.79
N ASP A 50 -14.74 1.28 5.95
CA ASP A 50 -15.96 1.15 5.18
C ASP A 50 -15.67 0.57 3.78
N LYS A 51 -14.49 0.89 3.22
CA LYS A 51 -14.09 0.43 1.89
C LYS A 51 -12.63 0.02 1.84
N MET A 52 -12.36 -1.11 1.16
CA MET A 52 -11.01 -1.56 0.77
C MET A 52 -10.85 -1.53 -0.75
N ILE A 53 -9.77 -0.93 -1.24
CA ILE A 53 -9.29 -1.10 -2.62
C ILE A 53 -8.04 -1.96 -2.54
N SER A 54 -8.15 -3.20 -3.01
CA SER A 54 -7.14 -4.24 -2.76
C SER A 54 -6.98 -5.18 -3.95
N SER A 55 -5.83 -5.80 -4.07
CA SER A 55 -5.60 -6.80 -5.13
C SER A 55 -5.81 -8.23 -4.65
N TYR A 56 -5.92 -8.45 -3.35
CA TYR A 56 -5.99 -9.78 -2.77
C TYR A 56 -6.64 -9.73 -1.37
N VAL A 57 -7.62 -10.57 -1.13
CA VAL A 57 -8.30 -10.69 0.16
C VAL A 57 -7.36 -11.33 1.21
N GLY A 58 -6.53 -12.26 0.78
CA GLY A 58 -5.45 -12.82 1.58
C GLY A 58 -5.87 -13.91 2.57
N GLU A 59 -5.06 -14.10 3.61
CA GLU A 59 -5.27 -15.06 4.69
C GLU A 59 -6.06 -14.43 5.88
N ASN A 60 -6.70 -13.27 5.66
CA ASN A 60 -7.50 -12.57 6.67
C ASN A 60 -8.96 -13.05 6.60
N LYS A 61 -9.36 -13.89 7.55
CA LYS A 61 -10.70 -14.47 7.60
C LYS A 61 -11.78 -13.43 7.87
N LEU A 62 -11.48 -12.44 8.69
CA LEU A 62 -12.43 -11.36 8.99
C LEU A 62 -12.69 -10.51 7.75
N PHE A 63 -11.64 -10.23 6.95
CA PHE A 63 -11.78 -9.54 5.68
C PHE A 63 -12.69 -10.31 4.73
N GLU A 64 -12.45 -11.62 4.57
CA GLU A 64 -13.28 -12.50 3.74
C GLU A 64 -14.75 -12.51 4.20
N GLN A 65 -14.99 -12.64 5.50
CA GLN A 65 -16.35 -12.65 6.07
C GLN A 65 -17.07 -11.33 5.83
N GLN A 66 -16.44 -10.20 6.09
CA GLN A 66 -17.04 -8.88 5.90
C GLN A 66 -17.29 -8.56 4.42
N PHE A 67 -16.43 -9.05 3.53
CA PHE A 67 -16.65 -8.96 2.08
C PHE A 67 -17.86 -9.77 1.65
N ILE A 68 -17.93 -11.06 2.00
CA ILE A 68 -19.02 -11.95 1.60
C ILE A 68 -20.36 -11.50 2.17
N SER A 69 -20.38 -10.99 3.40
CA SER A 69 -21.61 -10.47 4.04
C SER A 69 -22.07 -9.13 3.49
N GLY A 70 -21.24 -8.43 2.70
CA GLY A 70 -21.52 -7.08 2.21
C GLY A 70 -21.38 -6.00 3.28
N GLU A 71 -20.76 -6.32 4.42
CA GLU A 71 -20.50 -5.36 5.49
C GLU A 71 -19.34 -4.42 5.16
N LEU A 72 -18.38 -4.88 4.35
CA LEU A 72 -17.23 -4.14 3.84
C LEU A 72 -17.35 -4.00 2.33
N ASP A 73 -17.32 -2.78 1.81
CA ASP A 73 -17.19 -2.54 0.38
C ASP A 73 -15.75 -2.88 -0.07
N VAL A 74 -15.62 -3.77 -1.06
CA VAL A 74 -14.30 -4.20 -1.55
C VAL A 74 -14.21 -4.06 -3.06
N GLU A 75 -13.32 -3.19 -3.51
CA GLU A 75 -12.94 -3.04 -4.90
C GLU A 75 -11.69 -3.90 -5.18
N LEU A 76 -11.88 -5.03 -5.84
CA LEU A 76 -10.77 -5.88 -6.25
C LEU A 76 -10.14 -5.33 -7.53
N THR A 77 -8.88 -4.91 -7.42
CA THR A 77 -8.09 -4.34 -8.52
C THR A 77 -6.87 -5.23 -8.76
N PRO A 78 -6.57 -5.65 -10.00
CA PRO A 78 -5.36 -6.41 -10.29
C PRO A 78 -4.12 -5.70 -9.76
N GLN A 79 -3.17 -6.44 -9.15
CA GLN A 79 -2.04 -5.87 -8.43
C GLN A 79 -1.22 -4.85 -9.25
N GLY A 80 -0.92 -5.18 -10.51
CA GLY A 80 -0.20 -4.27 -11.38
C GLY A 80 -0.99 -3.01 -11.71
N THR A 81 -2.32 -3.13 -11.88
CA THR A 81 -3.23 -1.99 -12.07
C THR A 81 -3.29 -1.13 -10.82
N LEU A 82 -3.38 -1.73 -9.62
CA LEU A 82 -3.36 -0.99 -8.36
C LEU A 82 -2.07 -0.18 -8.19
N ALA A 83 -0.92 -0.80 -8.49
CA ALA A 83 0.37 -0.12 -8.45
C ALA A 83 0.42 1.07 -9.44
N GLU A 84 -0.09 0.88 -10.66
CA GLU A 84 -0.12 1.93 -11.68
C GLU A 84 -1.14 3.03 -11.35
N LYS A 85 -2.29 2.72 -10.74
CA LYS A 85 -3.25 3.72 -10.25
C LYS A 85 -2.61 4.66 -9.22
N LEU A 86 -1.83 4.11 -8.29
CA LEU A 86 -1.07 4.90 -7.31
C LEU A 86 0.05 5.72 -7.99
N ARG A 87 0.83 5.09 -8.89
CA ARG A 87 1.89 5.80 -9.62
C ARG A 87 1.33 6.96 -10.44
N ALA A 88 0.24 6.73 -11.16
CA ALA A 88 -0.43 7.76 -11.96
C ALA A 88 -0.92 8.90 -11.08
N GLY A 89 -1.56 8.61 -9.94
CA GLY A 89 -2.01 9.60 -8.97
C GLY A 89 -0.87 10.48 -8.46
N GLY A 90 0.24 9.88 -8.08
CA GLY A 90 1.45 10.59 -7.63
C GLY A 90 2.14 11.41 -8.73
N ALA A 91 1.94 11.04 -9.99
CA ALA A 91 2.49 11.75 -11.15
C ALA A 91 1.53 12.82 -11.73
N GLY A 92 0.34 12.99 -11.16
CA GLY A 92 -0.67 13.92 -11.68
C GLY A 92 -1.35 13.44 -12.97
N ILE A 93 -1.29 12.13 -13.26
CA ILE A 93 -1.95 11.50 -14.41
C ILE A 93 -3.34 11.03 -13.96
N PRO A 94 -4.44 11.57 -14.50
CA PRO A 94 -5.78 11.30 -13.98
C PRO A 94 -6.28 9.89 -14.31
N ALA A 95 -5.85 9.31 -15.44
CA ALA A 95 -6.25 7.98 -15.90
C ALA A 95 -5.24 7.43 -16.89
N PHE A 96 -5.29 6.13 -17.12
CA PHE A 96 -4.46 5.43 -18.10
C PHE A 96 -5.20 4.23 -18.68
N TYR A 97 -4.72 3.72 -19.81
CA TYR A 97 -5.24 2.51 -20.44
C TYR A 97 -4.35 1.30 -20.17
N THR A 98 -4.97 0.18 -19.79
CA THR A 98 -4.28 -1.08 -19.55
C THR A 98 -4.98 -2.25 -20.25
N ALA A 99 -4.20 -3.23 -20.70
CA ALA A 99 -4.75 -4.48 -21.24
C ALA A 99 -5.18 -5.45 -20.13
N THR A 100 -4.80 -5.18 -18.87
CA THR A 100 -5.15 -6.04 -17.73
C THR A 100 -6.63 -5.89 -17.41
N GLY A 101 -7.33 -7.02 -17.32
CA GLY A 101 -8.77 -7.04 -17.01
C GLY A 101 -9.70 -6.96 -18.23
N VAL A 102 -9.20 -6.71 -19.45
CA VAL A 102 -10.02 -6.76 -20.67
C VAL A 102 -10.70 -8.12 -20.80
N GLY A 103 -12.03 -8.11 -21.06
CA GLY A 103 -12.83 -9.32 -21.18
C GLY A 103 -13.19 -10.01 -19.88
N THR A 104 -12.97 -9.36 -18.75
CA THR A 104 -13.38 -9.83 -17.41
C THR A 104 -14.35 -8.85 -16.76
N GLU A 105 -14.96 -9.25 -15.64
CA GLU A 105 -15.84 -8.40 -14.82
C GLU A 105 -15.19 -7.06 -14.42
N ILE A 106 -13.85 -7.03 -14.32
CA ILE A 106 -13.10 -5.82 -13.99
C ILE A 106 -13.27 -4.71 -15.02
N ALA A 107 -13.52 -5.07 -16.29
CA ALA A 107 -13.71 -4.11 -17.37
C ALA A 107 -15.18 -3.64 -17.51
N GLU A 108 -16.13 -4.26 -16.80
CA GLU A 108 -17.54 -3.93 -16.92
C GLU A 108 -17.82 -2.47 -16.53
N GLY A 109 -18.52 -1.76 -17.41
CA GLY A 109 -18.87 -0.36 -17.20
C GLY A 109 -17.73 0.65 -17.36
N LYS A 110 -16.51 0.21 -17.66
CA LYS A 110 -15.36 1.08 -17.92
C LYS A 110 -15.22 1.40 -19.41
N GLU A 111 -14.65 2.57 -19.71
CA GLU A 111 -14.30 2.96 -21.06
C GLU A 111 -13.23 2.03 -21.63
N THR A 112 -13.40 1.62 -22.90
CA THR A 112 -12.39 0.85 -23.64
C THR A 112 -11.90 1.58 -24.88
N CYS A 113 -10.66 1.31 -25.27
CA CYS A 113 -10.06 1.86 -26.49
C CYS A 113 -9.16 0.83 -27.17
N VAL A 114 -9.10 0.87 -28.48
CA VAL A 114 -8.24 -0.02 -29.26
C VAL A 114 -6.98 0.73 -29.73
N PHE A 115 -5.80 0.23 -29.32
CA PHE A 115 -4.51 0.71 -29.78
C PHE A 115 -3.80 -0.42 -30.53
N ASN A 116 -3.40 -0.17 -31.77
CA ASN A 116 -2.67 -1.16 -32.60
C ASN A 116 -3.36 -2.54 -32.68
N GLY A 117 -4.70 -2.54 -32.80
CA GLY A 117 -5.49 -3.78 -32.92
C GLY A 117 -5.68 -4.55 -31.60
N ARG A 118 -5.25 -4.00 -30.47
CA ARG A 118 -5.44 -4.57 -29.14
C ARG A 118 -6.35 -3.67 -28.29
N GLU A 119 -7.31 -4.27 -27.59
CA GLU A 119 -8.22 -3.59 -26.69
C GLU A 119 -7.56 -3.32 -25.32
N TYR A 120 -7.92 -2.18 -24.74
CA TYR A 120 -7.49 -1.71 -23.43
C TYR A 120 -8.69 -1.14 -22.67
N VAL A 121 -8.66 -1.23 -21.36
CA VAL A 121 -9.62 -0.62 -20.44
C VAL A 121 -8.99 0.59 -19.77
N MET A 122 -9.78 1.65 -19.61
CA MET A 122 -9.38 2.83 -18.86
C MET A 122 -9.49 2.58 -17.36
N GLU A 123 -8.43 2.96 -16.64
CA GLU A 123 -8.38 2.94 -15.18
C GLU A 123 -8.08 4.35 -14.66
N GLU A 124 -8.90 4.82 -13.73
CA GLU A 124 -8.66 6.09 -13.05
C GLU A 124 -7.55 5.96 -12.01
N ALA A 125 -6.76 7.01 -11.86
CA ALA A 125 -5.71 7.09 -10.85
C ALA A 125 -6.28 7.14 -9.43
N ILE A 126 -5.47 6.73 -8.46
CA ILE A 126 -5.79 6.84 -7.04
C ILE A 126 -4.93 7.92 -6.42
N GLN A 127 -5.58 8.86 -5.74
CA GLN A 127 -4.96 9.83 -4.84
C GLN A 127 -5.57 9.65 -3.44
N GLY A 128 -4.72 9.72 -2.41
CA GLY A 128 -5.14 9.59 -1.01
C GLY A 128 -4.95 10.89 -0.24
N ASP A 129 -5.73 11.07 0.82
CA ASP A 129 -5.50 12.17 1.77
C ASP A 129 -4.23 11.91 2.59
N PHE A 130 -4.03 10.65 3.00
CA PHE A 130 -2.90 10.23 3.80
C PHE A 130 -2.25 8.95 3.25
N ALA A 131 -0.92 8.92 3.27
CA ALA A 131 -0.15 7.69 3.17
C ALA A 131 0.54 7.42 4.50
N ILE A 132 0.40 6.20 5.00
CA ILE A 132 1.22 5.66 6.07
C ILE A 132 2.13 4.60 5.47
N VAL A 133 3.43 4.80 5.53
CA VAL A 133 4.41 3.93 4.89
C VAL A 133 5.52 3.56 5.85
N LYS A 134 6.19 2.45 5.56
CA LYS A 134 7.36 2.02 6.32
C LYS A 134 8.59 2.02 5.46
N ALA A 135 9.63 2.71 5.92
CA ALA A 135 10.97 2.66 5.36
C ALA A 135 11.98 2.03 6.35
N ASP A 136 13.17 1.77 5.89
CA ASP A 136 14.28 1.24 6.70
C ASP A 136 15.03 2.38 7.38
N ILE A 137 15.47 3.34 6.58
CA ILE A 137 16.21 4.52 7.04
C ILE A 137 15.58 5.78 6.43
N ALA A 138 15.51 6.84 7.23
CA ALA A 138 15.27 8.20 6.76
C ALA A 138 16.40 9.12 7.20
N ASP A 139 16.71 10.15 6.42
CA ASP A 139 17.44 11.28 6.96
C ASP A 139 16.47 12.35 7.49
N THR A 140 16.99 13.33 8.22
CA THR A 140 16.19 14.43 8.79
C THR A 140 15.57 15.36 7.76
N ALA A 141 15.93 15.25 6.48
CA ALA A 141 15.25 15.93 5.35
C ALA A 141 14.15 15.06 4.70
N GLY A 142 13.92 13.84 5.20
CA GLY A 142 12.88 12.94 4.71
C GLY A 142 13.28 12.06 3.52
N ASN A 143 14.55 12.02 3.13
CA ASN A 143 15.01 11.08 2.11
C ASN A 143 14.98 9.66 2.66
N LEU A 144 14.43 8.71 1.88
CA LEU A 144 14.14 7.36 2.35
C LEU A 144 14.94 6.29 1.64
N ILE A 145 15.36 5.30 2.43
CA ILE A 145 15.83 3.99 1.96
C ILE A 145 14.83 2.93 2.40
N PHE A 146 14.39 2.10 1.44
CA PHE A 146 13.55 0.93 1.68
C PHE A 146 14.36 -0.34 1.53
N ASN A 147 14.13 -1.31 2.39
CA ASN A 147 14.81 -2.60 2.32
C ASN A 147 14.03 -3.57 1.43
N LYS A 148 14.74 -4.24 0.52
CA LYS A 148 14.21 -5.32 -0.33
C LYS A 148 12.89 -4.92 -1.03
N THR A 149 11.86 -5.74 -0.88
CA THR A 149 10.56 -5.61 -1.52
C THR A 149 9.64 -4.55 -0.88
N ALA A 150 10.03 -3.92 0.24
CA ALA A 150 9.34 -2.73 0.75
C ALA A 150 9.35 -1.57 -0.27
N ARG A 151 10.25 -1.61 -1.25
CA ARG A 151 10.31 -0.66 -2.38
C ARG A 151 9.13 -0.79 -3.37
N ASN A 152 8.33 -1.86 -3.30
CA ASN A 152 7.32 -2.11 -4.33
C ASN A 152 6.13 -1.13 -4.25
N PHE A 153 5.49 -1.02 -3.10
CA PHE A 153 4.29 -0.19 -2.92
C PHE A 153 4.52 1.06 -2.09
N ASN A 154 5.37 1.02 -1.04
CA ASN A 154 5.54 2.16 -0.14
C ASN A 154 5.90 3.46 -0.87
N PRO A 155 6.86 3.51 -1.83
CA PRO A 155 7.13 4.73 -2.57
C PRO A 155 5.92 5.23 -3.36
N LEU A 156 5.16 4.32 -3.99
CA LEU A 156 3.98 4.69 -4.77
C LEU A 156 2.87 5.28 -3.90
N CYS A 157 2.64 4.69 -2.72
CA CYS A 157 1.67 5.21 -1.75
C CYS A 157 2.07 6.61 -1.27
N ALA A 158 3.35 6.80 -0.92
CA ALA A 158 3.85 8.11 -0.48
C ALA A 158 3.69 9.19 -1.55
N MET A 159 3.96 8.86 -2.81
CA MET A 159 3.81 9.80 -3.93
C MET A 159 2.34 10.14 -4.24
N ALA A 160 1.41 9.22 -3.97
CA ALA A 160 -0.01 9.36 -4.30
C ALA A 160 -0.84 10.09 -3.24
N ALA A 161 -0.26 10.45 -2.11
CA ALA A 161 -0.98 11.08 -1.01
C ALA A 161 -0.69 12.57 -0.87
N GLN A 162 -1.63 13.29 -0.26
CA GLN A 162 -1.46 14.71 0.08
C GLN A 162 -0.57 14.88 1.31
N THR A 163 -0.65 13.94 2.26
CA THR A 163 0.17 13.92 3.48
C THR A 163 0.77 12.54 3.68
N THR A 164 2.08 12.47 3.82
CA THR A 164 2.80 11.22 4.02
C THR A 164 3.44 11.16 5.39
N VAL A 165 3.09 10.13 6.15
CA VAL A 165 3.68 9.78 7.45
C VAL A 165 4.53 8.52 7.28
N VAL A 166 5.80 8.62 7.63
CA VAL A 166 6.76 7.53 7.47
C VAL A 166 7.24 7.02 8.81
N GLU A 167 7.04 5.74 9.03
CA GLU A 167 7.63 4.99 10.13
C GLU A 167 8.93 4.37 9.67
N VAL A 168 10.03 4.60 10.40
CA VAL A 168 11.36 4.11 10.04
C VAL A 168 12.01 3.31 11.16
N GLU A 169 12.97 2.47 10.81
CA GLU A 169 13.79 1.75 11.80
C GLU A 169 14.92 2.62 12.33
N LYS A 170 15.37 3.64 11.56
CA LYS A 170 16.43 4.55 11.95
C LYS A 170 16.31 5.91 11.26
N ILE A 171 16.51 6.98 12.03
CA ILE A 171 16.70 8.34 11.49
C ILE A 171 18.19 8.69 11.58
N VAL A 172 18.71 9.27 10.52
CA VAL A 172 20.11 9.72 10.41
C VAL A 172 20.19 11.20 10.03
N ASP A 173 21.35 11.81 10.14
CA ASP A 173 21.55 13.20 9.72
C ASP A 173 21.63 13.32 8.19
N VAL A 174 21.30 14.52 7.68
CA VAL A 174 21.48 14.84 6.27
C VAL A 174 22.92 14.67 5.86
N GLY A 175 23.14 13.93 4.76
CA GLY A 175 24.48 13.61 4.24
C GLY A 175 25.01 12.24 4.67
N GLU A 176 24.36 11.54 5.59
CA GLU A 176 24.73 10.16 5.94
C GLU A 176 24.17 9.13 4.97
N ILE A 177 23.09 9.45 4.24
CA ILE A 177 22.59 8.63 3.14
C ILE A 177 23.35 8.97 1.86
N ASP A 178 23.94 7.97 1.21
CA ASP A 178 24.51 8.13 -0.13
C ASP A 178 23.39 8.59 -1.09
N PRO A 179 23.54 9.75 -1.77
CA PRO A 179 22.52 10.26 -2.72
C PRO A 179 22.13 9.25 -3.80
N ASN A 180 23.02 8.34 -4.20
CA ASN A 180 22.74 7.28 -5.16
C ASN A 180 21.86 6.15 -4.60
N GLN A 181 21.67 6.10 -3.28
CA GLN A 181 20.87 5.08 -2.61
C GLN A 181 19.50 5.61 -2.13
N VAL A 182 19.21 6.88 -2.36
CA VAL A 182 17.88 7.44 -2.06
C VAL A 182 16.84 6.80 -2.97
N HIS A 183 15.87 6.12 -2.36
CA HIS A 183 14.78 5.45 -3.07
C HIS A 183 13.54 6.33 -3.23
N LEU A 184 13.31 7.25 -2.30
CA LEU A 184 12.26 8.25 -2.35
C LEU A 184 12.80 9.57 -1.78
N PRO A 185 12.75 10.67 -2.55
CA PRO A 185 13.17 11.98 -2.06
C PRO A 185 12.24 12.53 -0.98
N GLY A 186 12.79 13.30 -0.05
CA GLY A 186 12.06 13.90 1.07
C GLY A 186 10.92 14.84 0.70
N ILE A 187 10.87 15.32 -0.55
CA ILE A 187 9.76 16.15 -1.05
C ILE A 187 8.38 15.46 -0.96
N TYR A 188 8.35 14.13 -0.87
CA TYR A 188 7.13 13.32 -0.74
C TYR A 188 6.82 12.94 0.72
N VAL A 189 7.54 13.52 1.69
CA VAL A 189 7.46 13.12 3.11
C VAL A 189 7.16 14.34 3.96
N ASP A 190 6.08 14.27 4.75
CA ASP A 190 5.69 15.35 5.65
C ASP A 190 6.10 15.07 7.09
N TYR A 191 6.02 13.82 7.51
CA TYR A 191 6.34 13.40 8.88
C TYR A 191 7.15 12.12 8.87
N ILE A 192 8.19 12.08 9.70
CA ILE A 192 8.98 10.88 9.98
C ILE A 192 9.02 10.64 11.48
N PHE A 193 8.99 9.38 11.88
CA PHE A 193 9.28 8.98 13.24
C PHE A 193 9.96 7.62 13.28
N GLU A 194 10.79 7.42 14.30
CA GLU A 194 11.46 6.15 14.53
C GLU A 194 10.55 5.23 15.36
N GLY A 195 10.27 4.04 14.83
CA GLY A 195 9.54 3.02 15.54
C GLY A 195 10.47 2.03 16.23
N GLU A 196 9.99 1.40 17.29
CA GLU A 196 10.74 0.42 18.07
C GLU A 196 10.02 -0.94 18.09
N ASN A 197 10.78 -2.00 18.38
CA ASN A 197 10.24 -3.33 18.64
C ASN A 197 9.32 -3.90 17.54
N PHE A 198 9.71 -3.75 16.29
CA PHE A 198 8.95 -4.28 15.15
C PHE A 198 8.77 -5.79 15.23
N GLU A 199 7.52 -6.23 15.13
CA GLU A 199 7.18 -7.63 15.09
C GLU A 199 6.96 -8.11 13.65
N LYS A 200 7.37 -9.36 13.37
CA LYS A 200 7.11 -10.01 12.09
C LYS A 200 6.14 -11.17 12.29
N ARG A 201 4.84 -10.91 12.12
CA ARG A 201 3.78 -11.91 12.35
C ARG A 201 3.15 -12.46 11.06
N ILE A 202 3.35 -11.81 9.92
CA ILE A 202 2.57 -12.08 8.69
C ILE A 202 3.16 -13.17 7.81
N GLU A 203 4.35 -13.71 8.09
CA GLU A 203 4.99 -14.67 7.20
C GLU A 203 5.51 -15.92 7.88
N LYS A 204 5.23 -17.06 7.26
CA LYS A 204 5.89 -18.33 7.61
C LYS A 204 7.32 -18.31 7.08
N ARG A 205 8.31 -18.41 7.96
CA ARG A 205 9.69 -18.68 7.56
C ARG A 205 9.75 -20.14 7.08
N THR A 206 9.72 -20.35 5.78
CA THR A 206 10.22 -21.60 5.21
C THR A 206 11.69 -21.40 4.89
N LEU A 207 12.56 -21.75 5.81
CA LEU A 207 13.96 -22.01 5.50
C LEU A 207 14.00 -23.40 4.87
N ARG A 208 14.40 -23.53 3.60
CA ARG A 208 14.91 -24.79 3.11
C ARG A 208 16.23 -24.99 3.83
N GLU A 209 16.30 -25.97 4.69
CA GLU A 209 17.57 -26.51 5.14
C GLU A 209 18.26 -27.07 3.89
N GLY A 210 19.44 -26.49 3.58
CA GLY A 210 20.26 -26.90 2.45
C GLY A 210 21.00 -28.21 2.72
#